data_397ce6eade47b23a912c3fc887ed4773
#
_entry.id   397ce6eade47b23a912c3fc887ed4773
#
_cell.length_a   1.000
_cell.length_b   1.000
_cell.length_c   1.000
_cell.angle_alpha   90.00
_cell.angle_beta   90.00
_cell.angle_gamma   90.00
#
_symmetry.space_group_name_H-M   'P 1'
#
loop_
_entity.id
_entity.type
_entity.pdbx_description
1 polymer ?
#
loop_
_entity_poly.entity_id
_entity_poly.type
_entity_poly.pdbx_seq_one_letter_code
_entity_poly.pdbx_strand_id
1 'polypeptide(L)'
;MYNLIEADVIVFGGGGAGSRAAIEAYDHGAKVIMAVKGKVGHSGCTPYVGTNAAVGPWSNENDRPEYAMRDLLAHGGFLGNQELVKILAADSANRIFELQDWGVELLRDQDGKISIMHAPGHSYGRNLTLRPANPNPQKDGYLPGIAVMDALREQLNKRDIRIMEDVVLVDLLKSEGRIVGATAIDCNTNKFIVFKAKSTVLATGTYSHVFSHATVSLYETGDGQAAAFRAGAELIDMENTQYVPTRTGIPPGAVLINTNGDRFLERYGIGGNKKNPKEVTVRAIGNEIREGRGTDRGTILVDVTDPTKRDEWDPENWDRLEQKGSLYPGYTDKGVDTTEEQFETGPLAHTTTGGVRINCRCEGSIPGLYATGAVAGGVYGHARPEGFTVMITLVLGCRAGRLAAEGARQTGALSIDETAVNESLNRAVTVFDVIAENGIDETRSKIQDTMHRYAWVIKDRAGLEKGLKIMKEIASANRSMVQDATVTMPTDGFQWARALETSNLMLTAELMLTGALERK
;
A
#
# COMPACT_ATOMS: atom_id res chain seq x y z
N MET A 1 8.26 -12.85 -30.22
CA MET A 1 7.31 -11.90 -30.87
C MET A 1 6.44 -11.31 -29.78
N TYR A 2 6.41 -10.01 -29.62
CA TYR A 2 5.64 -9.29 -28.58
C TYR A 2 4.49 -8.49 -29.22
N ASN A 3 3.52 -8.09 -28.39
CA ASN A 3 2.43 -7.23 -28.81
C ASN A 3 2.77 -5.77 -28.46
N LEU A 4 2.92 -4.90 -29.47
CA LEU A 4 3.17 -3.47 -29.28
C LEU A 4 1.84 -2.70 -29.15
N ILE A 5 1.70 -1.92 -28.07
CA ILE A 5 0.53 -1.10 -27.80
C ILE A 5 0.99 0.34 -27.53
N GLU A 6 0.37 1.32 -28.21
CA GLU A 6 0.75 2.72 -28.12
C GLU A 6 -0.31 3.57 -27.40
N ALA A 7 0.15 4.45 -26.51
CA ALA A 7 -0.66 5.44 -25.79
C ALA A 7 0.09 6.77 -25.62
N ASP A 8 -0.61 7.83 -25.25
CA ASP A 8 0.04 9.03 -24.75
C ASP A 8 0.47 8.82 -23.30
N VAL A 9 -0.42 8.24 -22.48
CA VAL A 9 -0.19 7.93 -21.07
C VAL A 9 -0.54 6.47 -20.78
N ILE A 10 0.40 5.71 -20.22
CA ILE A 10 0.14 4.40 -19.63
C ILE A 10 0.11 4.52 -18.10
N VAL A 11 -0.92 3.95 -17.46
CA VAL A 11 -1.07 3.91 -16.01
C VAL A 11 -0.99 2.47 -15.53
N PHE A 12 -0.04 2.14 -14.66
CA PHE A 12 0.07 0.83 -14.02
C PHE A 12 -0.56 0.87 -12.62
N GLY A 13 -1.64 0.12 -12.45
CA GLY A 13 -2.38 -0.04 -11.21
C GLY A 13 -3.83 0.43 -11.28
N GLY A 14 -4.74 -0.40 -10.73
CA GLY A 14 -6.21 -0.21 -10.76
C GLY A 14 -6.82 0.19 -9.41
N GLY A 15 -6.00 0.57 -8.43
CA GLY A 15 -6.46 1.16 -7.17
C GLY A 15 -6.90 2.62 -7.32
N GLY A 16 -7.26 3.28 -6.24
CA GLY A 16 -7.74 4.66 -6.27
C GLY A 16 -6.78 5.64 -6.96
N ALA A 17 -5.46 5.50 -6.74
CA ALA A 17 -4.46 6.39 -7.33
C ALA A 17 -4.38 6.26 -8.85
N GLY A 18 -4.31 5.02 -9.36
CA GLY A 18 -4.26 4.77 -10.81
C GLY A 18 -5.56 5.14 -11.49
N SER A 19 -6.71 4.78 -10.90
CA SER A 19 -8.02 5.17 -11.43
C SER A 19 -8.17 6.68 -11.51
N ARG A 20 -7.78 7.39 -10.43
CA ARG A 20 -7.86 8.86 -10.43
C ARG A 20 -6.90 9.50 -11.44
N ALA A 21 -5.69 8.95 -11.59
CA ALA A 21 -4.71 9.44 -12.57
C ALA A 21 -5.17 9.22 -14.01
N ALA A 22 -5.76 8.06 -14.30
CA ALA A 22 -6.26 7.73 -15.63
C ALA A 22 -7.43 8.64 -16.03
N ILE A 23 -8.39 8.88 -15.12
CA ILE A 23 -9.51 9.81 -15.31
C ILE A 23 -8.98 11.19 -15.66
N GLU A 24 -8.06 11.71 -14.85
CA GLU A 24 -7.54 13.06 -15.04
C GLU A 24 -6.73 13.19 -16.33
N ALA A 25 -5.90 12.19 -16.65
CA ALA A 25 -5.12 12.22 -17.89
C ALA A 25 -6.04 12.22 -19.14
N TYR A 26 -7.12 11.43 -19.10
CA TYR A 26 -8.12 11.41 -20.17
C TYR A 26 -8.83 12.77 -20.30
N ASP A 27 -9.29 13.35 -19.19
CA ASP A 27 -9.98 14.65 -19.17
C ASP A 27 -9.09 15.80 -19.66
N HIS A 28 -7.75 15.61 -19.60
CA HIS A 28 -6.77 16.51 -20.19
C HIS A 28 -6.35 16.13 -21.62
N GLY A 29 -7.14 15.27 -22.30
CA GLY A 29 -7.03 14.97 -23.73
C GLY A 29 -5.96 13.96 -24.12
N ALA A 30 -5.42 13.19 -23.20
CA ALA A 30 -4.48 12.11 -23.51
C ALA A 30 -5.21 10.82 -23.92
N LYS A 31 -4.63 10.06 -24.86
CA LYS A 31 -4.99 8.66 -25.10
C LYS A 31 -4.42 7.81 -23.96
N VAL A 32 -5.31 7.31 -23.10
CA VAL A 32 -4.92 6.60 -21.87
C VAL A 32 -5.14 5.10 -21.99
N ILE A 33 -4.17 4.33 -21.48
CA ILE A 33 -4.31 2.89 -21.23
C ILE A 33 -4.04 2.65 -19.75
N MET A 34 -4.85 1.80 -19.12
CA MET A 34 -4.59 1.26 -17.78
C MET A 34 -4.21 -0.21 -17.89
N ALA A 35 -3.06 -0.58 -17.29
CA ALA A 35 -2.64 -1.97 -17.09
C ALA A 35 -2.73 -2.31 -15.59
N VAL A 36 -3.52 -3.30 -15.26
CA VAL A 36 -3.88 -3.65 -13.89
C VAL A 36 -3.55 -5.10 -13.61
N LYS A 37 -2.75 -5.35 -12.58
CA LYS A 37 -2.31 -6.70 -12.21
C LYS A 37 -3.46 -7.65 -11.83
N GLY A 38 -4.54 -7.15 -11.28
CA GLY A 38 -5.77 -7.90 -10.98
C GLY A 38 -6.98 -7.19 -11.56
N LYS A 39 -8.00 -6.93 -10.74
CA LYS A 39 -9.25 -6.26 -11.15
C LYS A 39 -9.33 -4.84 -10.63
N VAL A 40 -9.78 -3.91 -11.49
CA VAL A 40 -9.96 -2.50 -11.08
C VAL A 40 -10.92 -2.39 -9.91
N GLY A 41 -10.46 -1.72 -8.86
CA GLY A 41 -11.25 -1.51 -7.65
C GLY A 41 -11.38 -2.68 -6.70
N HIS A 42 -10.76 -3.84 -7.00
CA HIS A 42 -10.87 -5.04 -6.16
C HIS A 42 -9.51 -5.55 -5.66
N SER A 43 -8.46 -5.39 -6.43
CA SER A 43 -7.15 -6.00 -6.14
C SER A 43 -6.18 -5.12 -5.34
N GLY A 44 -6.45 -3.83 -5.18
CA GLY A 44 -5.61 -2.90 -4.39
C GLY A 44 -6.09 -2.73 -2.95
N CYS A 45 -5.44 -1.82 -2.21
CA CYS A 45 -5.78 -1.53 -0.80
C CYS A 45 -6.94 -0.55 -0.63
N THR A 46 -7.26 0.26 -1.64
CA THR A 46 -8.27 1.33 -1.51
C THR A 46 -9.64 0.82 -1.05
N PRO A 47 -10.18 -0.33 -1.51
CA PRO A 47 -11.48 -0.84 -1.05
C PRO A 47 -11.54 -1.12 0.46
N TYR A 48 -10.41 -1.40 1.09
CA TYR A 48 -10.32 -1.77 2.50
C TYR A 48 -10.14 -0.57 3.44
N VAL A 49 -10.15 0.65 2.92
CA VAL A 49 -9.97 1.85 3.74
C VAL A 49 -11.22 2.13 4.57
N GLY A 50 -11.03 2.28 5.89
CA GLY A 50 -12.11 2.52 6.85
C GLY A 50 -12.47 3.99 7.05
N THR A 51 -11.54 4.93 6.78
CA THR A 51 -11.73 6.36 7.02
C THR A 51 -11.03 7.23 5.99
N ASN A 52 -11.51 8.45 5.80
CA ASN A 52 -10.97 9.43 4.85
C ASN A 52 -10.80 10.77 5.53
N ALA A 53 -9.57 11.24 5.71
CA ALA A 53 -9.33 12.53 6.33
C ALA A 53 -9.19 13.62 5.27
N ALA A 54 -9.88 14.73 5.50
CA ALA A 54 -9.77 15.93 4.68
C ALA A 54 -9.77 17.17 5.56
N VAL A 55 -9.05 18.20 5.16
CA VAL A 55 -9.07 19.50 5.79
C VAL A 55 -10.33 20.25 5.38
N GLY A 56 -11.04 20.83 6.35
CA GLY A 56 -12.24 21.59 6.06
C GLY A 56 -13.01 21.94 7.33
N PRO A 57 -14.06 22.74 7.23
CA PRO A 57 -14.85 23.20 8.38
C PRO A 57 -15.81 22.12 8.90
N TRP A 58 -15.36 20.86 8.89
CA TRP A 58 -16.19 19.71 9.24
C TRP A 58 -16.50 19.65 10.74
N SER A 59 -15.43 19.72 11.56
CA SER A 59 -15.54 19.69 13.03
C SER A 59 -15.27 21.05 13.68
N ASN A 60 -14.55 21.92 13.02
CA ASN A 60 -14.15 23.23 13.53
C ASN A 60 -13.90 24.19 12.37
N GLU A 61 -14.56 25.36 12.42
CA GLU A 61 -14.40 26.42 11.41
C GLU A 61 -12.98 27.00 11.33
N ASN A 62 -12.17 26.77 12.38
CA ASN A 62 -10.77 27.22 12.43
C ASN A 62 -9.78 26.22 11.85
N ASP A 63 -10.20 25.02 11.40
CA ASP A 63 -9.28 24.08 10.76
C ASP A 63 -8.74 24.66 9.45
N ARG A 64 -7.45 24.57 9.26
CA ARG A 64 -6.70 25.15 8.13
C ARG A 64 -5.69 24.14 7.60
N PRO A 65 -5.32 24.23 6.31
CA PRO A 65 -4.27 23.40 5.72
C PRO A 65 -2.96 23.40 6.50
N GLU A 66 -2.59 24.53 7.13
CA GLU A 66 -1.35 24.69 7.89
C GLU A 66 -1.34 23.79 9.16
N TYR A 67 -2.49 23.62 9.82
CA TYR A 67 -2.59 22.70 10.96
C TYR A 67 -2.47 21.25 10.52
N ALA A 68 -3.11 20.87 9.41
CA ALA A 68 -2.98 19.52 8.85
C ALA A 68 -1.57 19.24 8.37
N MET A 69 -0.91 20.20 7.74
CA MET A 69 0.49 20.11 7.32
C MET A 69 1.40 19.86 8.53
N ARG A 70 1.22 20.61 9.62
CA ARG A 70 1.97 20.40 10.87
C ARG A 70 1.74 19.00 11.45
N ASP A 71 0.47 18.56 11.51
CA ASP A 71 0.12 17.24 12.03
C ASP A 71 0.76 16.12 11.20
N LEU A 72 0.69 16.21 9.88
CA LEU A 72 1.30 15.26 8.95
C LEU A 72 2.81 15.19 9.10
N LEU A 73 3.49 16.33 9.13
CA LEU A 73 4.95 16.41 9.28
C LEU A 73 5.41 15.89 10.64
N ALA A 74 4.72 16.29 11.72
CA ALA A 74 5.06 15.84 13.07
C ALA A 74 4.88 14.32 13.21
N HIS A 75 3.78 13.77 12.69
CA HIS A 75 3.51 12.33 12.73
C HIS A 75 4.53 11.54 11.91
N GLY A 76 4.98 12.09 10.77
CA GLY A 76 6.03 11.53 9.92
C GLY A 76 7.46 11.72 10.43
N GLY A 77 7.65 12.29 11.65
CA GLY A 77 8.97 12.57 12.23
C GLY A 77 9.74 13.67 11.48
N PHE A 78 9.03 14.59 10.83
CA PHE A 78 9.58 15.68 10.02
C PHE A 78 10.46 15.22 8.84
N LEU A 79 10.31 13.96 8.40
CA LEU A 79 11.03 13.41 7.25
C LEU A 79 10.28 13.64 5.93
N GLY A 80 8.99 13.96 5.98
CA GLY A 80 8.15 14.17 4.80
C GLY A 80 8.54 15.41 4.01
N ASN A 81 8.30 15.37 2.70
CA ASN A 81 8.48 16.52 1.83
C ASN A 81 7.41 17.58 2.09
N GLN A 82 7.82 18.74 2.58
CA GLN A 82 6.90 19.81 3.02
C GLN A 82 6.01 20.33 1.88
N GLU A 83 6.50 20.41 0.64
CA GLU A 83 5.71 20.86 -0.51
C GLU A 83 4.63 19.84 -0.88
N LEU A 84 4.95 18.55 -0.85
CA LEU A 84 3.97 17.49 -1.09
C LEU A 84 2.91 17.47 0.00
N VAL A 85 3.29 17.57 1.27
CA VAL A 85 2.37 17.62 2.41
C VAL A 85 1.47 18.84 2.34
N LYS A 86 2.01 20.02 1.93
CA LYS A 86 1.23 21.24 1.70
C LYS A 86 0.17 21.04 0.62
N ILE A 87 0.54 20.43 -0.50
CA ILE A 87 -0.39 20.11 -1.60
C ILE A 87 -1.51 19.19 -1.09
N LEU A 88 -1.17 18.15 -0.34
CA LEU A 88 -2.16 17.22 0.23
C LEU A 88 -3.16 17.94 1.15
N ALA A 89 -2.66 18.74 2.06
CA ALA A 89 -3.51 19.48 2.99
C ALA A 89 -4.44 20.47 2.28
N ALA A 90 -3.89 21.23 1.32
CA ALA A 90 -4.63 22.29 0.63
C ALA A 90 -5.72 21.76 -0.32
N ASP A 91 -5.49 20.60 -0.97
CA ASP A 91 -6.42 20.07 -1.99
C ASP A 91 -7.35 18.97 -1.48
N SER A 92 -7.20 18.55 -0.23
CA SER A 92 -7.96 17.41 0.32
C SER A 92 -9.48 17.62 0.33
N ALA A 93 -9.97 18.81 0.67
CA ALA A 93 -11.39 19.13 0.66
C ALA A 93 -12.00 19.03 -0.75
N ASN A 94 -11.29 19.54 -1.77
CA ASN A 94 -11.74 19.49 -3.16
C ASN A 94 -11.98 18.06 -3.63
N ARG A 95 -11.14 17.10 -3.17
CA ARG A 95 -11.32 15.68 -3.51
C ARG A 95 -12.56 15.06 -2.85
N ILE A 96 -12.94 15.52 -1.67
CA ILE A 96 -14.19 15.09 -1.03
C ILE A 96 -15.40 15.65 -1.79
N PHE A 97 -15.40 16.92 -2.15
CA PHE A 97 -16.46 17.52 -2.94
C PHE A 97 -16.62 16.85 -4.31
N GLU A 98 -15.50 16.56 -4.99
CA GLU A 98 -15.51 15.81 -6.24
C GLU A 98 -16.14 14.42 -6.08
N LEU A 99 -15.82 13.69 -4.99
CA LEU A 99 -16.46 12.40 -4.70
C LEU A 99 -17.97 12.54 -4.46
N GLN A 100 -18.41 13.62 -3.81
CA GLN A 100 -19.85 13.90 -3.62
C GLN A 100 -20.55 14.18 -4.97
N ASP A 101 -19.90 14.94 -5.86
CA ASP A 101 -20.41 15.17 -7.23
C ASP A 101 -20.50 13.86 -8.03
N TRP A 102 -19.69 12.87 -7.67
CA TRP A 102 -19.72 11.52 -8.26
C TRP A 102 -20.65 10.54 -7.52
N GLY A 103 -21.48 11.04 -6.58
CA GLY A 103 -22.51 10.26 -5.89
C GLY A 103 -22.04 9.56 -4.62
N VAL A 104 -20.90 9.96 -4.05
CA VAL A 104 -20.50 9.49 -2.71
C VAL A 104 -21.12 10.39 -1.64
N GLU A 105 -21.76 9.80 -0.64
CA GLU A 105 -22.38 10.53 0.46
C GLU A 105 -21.47 10.58 1.69
N LEU A 106 -21.54 11.70 2.43
CA LEU A 106 -20.94 11.80 3.76
C LEU A 106 -21.96 11.32 4.80
N LEU A 107 -21.52 10.43 5.70
CA LEU A 107 -22.34 10.00 6.83
C LEU A 107 -22.70 11.22 7.68
N ARG A 108 -23.98 11.31 8.05
CA ARG A 108 -24.51 12.34 8.95
C ARG A 108 -25.02 11.70 10.23
N ASP A 109 -24.92 12.44 11.32
CA ASP A 109 -25.51 12.08 12.62
C ASP A 109 -27.05 12.30 12.62
N GLN A 110 -27.66 12.06 13.78
CA GLN A 110 -29.12 12.21 13.96
C GLN A 110 -29.59 13.65 13.78
N ASP A 111 -28.71 14.63 14.00
CA ASP A 111 -28.98 16.07 13.81
C ASP A 111 -28.71 16.55 12.39
N GLY A 112 -28.33 15.65 11.49
CA GLY A 112 -28.00 15.95 10.08
C GLY A 112 -26.62 16.57 9.89
N LYS A 113 -25.78 16.64 10.92
CA LYS A 113 -24.40 17.11 10.83
C LYS A 113 -23.50 16.01 10.30
N ILE A 114 -22.43 16.39 9.59
CA ILE A 114 -21.44 15.43 9.10
C ILE A 114 -20.80 14.70 10.30
N SER A 115 -20.88 13.37 10.28
CA SER A 115 -20.26 12.52 11.30
C SER A 115 -18.75 12.53 11.13
N ILE A 116 -18.04 12.95 12.16
CA ILE A 116 -16.59 13.14 12.14
C ILE A 116 -15.96 12.36 13.28
N MET A 117 -14.92 11.62 12.97
CA MET A 117 -14.07 10.97 13.95
C MET A 117 -12.78 11.77 14.16
N HIS A 118 -12.43 12.00 15.42
CA HIS A 118 -11.15 12.58 15.80
C HIS A 118 -10.16 11.45 16.10
N ALA A 119 -9.30 11.15 15.16
CA ALA A 119 -8.25 10.15 15.33
C ALA A 119 -6.98 10.74 15.96
N PRO A 120 -6.15 9.92 16.63
CA PRO A 120 -4.86 10.36 17.16
C PRO A 120 -3.96 10.95 16.07
N GLY A 121 -3.20 11.99 16.45
CA GLY A 121 -2.28 12.69 15.53
C GLY A 121 -2.90 13.82 14.72
N HIS A 122 -4.19 14.10 14.90
CA HIS A 122 -4.87 15.24 14.30
C HIS A 122 -5.14 16.33 15.33
N SER A 123 -4.86 17.59 15.00
CA SER A 123 -5.21 18.75 15.83
C SER A 123 -6.73 18.99 15.86
N TYR A 124 -7.44 18.63 14.79
CA TYR A 124 -8.90 18.73 14.65
C TYR A 124 -9.47 17.40 14.15
N GLY A 125 -10.76 17.16 14.36
CA GLY A 125 -11.46 16.02 13.76
C GLY A 125 -11.54 16.20 12.26
N ARG A 126 -11.01 15.25 11.48
CA ARG A 126 -10.95 15.30 10.01
C ARG A 126 -11.39 14.02 9.32
N ASN A 127 -11.58 12.96 10.10
CA ASN A 127 -11.91 11.66 9.52
C ASN A 127 -13.41 11.58 9.21
N LEU A 128 -13.71 11.51 7.93
CA LEU A 128 -15.05 11.44 7.37
C LEU A 128 -15.38 9.97 7.04
N THR A 129 -16.62 9.57 7.28
CA THR A 129 -17.14 8.28 6.81
C THR A 129 -17.88 8.50 5.50
N LEU A 130 -17.44 7.84 4.44
CA LEU A 130 -18.02 7.88 3.11
C LEU A 130 -18.96 6.71 2.90
N ARG A 131 -20.05 6.92 2.18
CA ARG A 131 -21.05 5.89 1.81
C ARG A 131 -21.42 6.03 0.33
N PRO A 132 -21.81 4.93 -0.33
CA PRO A 132 -22.42 5.04 -1.66
C PRO A 132 -23.81 5.70 -1.55
N ALA A 133 -24.23 6.44 -2.56
CA ALA A 133 -25.55 7.09 -2.62
C ALA A 133 -26.73 6.12 -2.51
N ASN A 134 -26.53 4.88 -2.97
CA ASN A 134 -27.53 3.81 -2.88
C ASN A 134 -26.93 2.61 -2.11
N PRO A 135 -26.86 2.66 -0.78
CA PRO A 135 -26.33 1.55 0.00
C PRO A 135 -27.24 0.31 -0.20
N ASN A 136 -26.64 -0.82 -0.53
CA ASN A 136 -27.38 -2.08 -0.52
C ASN A 136 -27.62 -2.47 0.95
N PRO A 137 -28.87 -2.46 1.45
CA PRO A 137 -29.17 -2.73 2.86
C PRO A 137 -28.78 -4.15 3.30
N GLN A 138 -28.53 -5.05 2.34
CA GLN A 138 -28.08 -6.43 2.62
C GLN A 138 -26.56 -6.55 2.79
N LYS A 139 -25.78 -5.49 2.51
CA LYS A 139 -24.33 -5.43 2.73
C LYS A 139 -24.02 -4.60 3.98
N ASP A 140 -24.42 -5.07 5.15
CA ASP A 140 -23.92 -4.54 6.41
C ASP A 140 -22.40 -4.68 6.46
N GLY A 141 -21.70 -3.60 6.80
CA GLY A 141 -20.23 -3.55 6.85
C GLY A 141 -19.56 -2.90 5.64
N TYR A 142 -20.23 -1.99 4.95
CA TYR A 142 -19.68 -1.24 3.83
C TYR A 142 -18.47 -0.40 4.29
N LEU A 143 -17.29 -0.73 3.76
CA LEU A 143 -16.09 0.08 4.01
C LEU A 143 -16.12 1.35 3.13
N PRO A 144 -15.78 2.53 3.68
CA PRO A 144 -15.72 3.79 2.93
C PRO A 144 -14.89 3.72 1.64
N GLY A 145 -13.84 2.89 1.64
CA GLY A 145 -13.02 2.68 0.46
C GLY A 145 -13.74 2.03 -0.72
N ILE A 146 -14.78 1.22 -0.46
CA ILE A 146 -15.62 0.63 -1.52
C ILE A 146 -16.40 1.74 -2.22
N ALA A 147 -17.01 2.68 -1.47
CA ALA A 147 -17.73 3.81 -2.05
C ALA A 147 -16.83 4.66 -2.95
N VAL A 148 -15.60 4.92 -2.52
CA VAL A 148 -14.59 5.63 -3.34
C VAL A 148 -14.30 4.86 -4.63
N MET A 149 -14.08 3.54 -4.54
CA MET A 149 -13.75 2.75 -5.73
C MET A 149 -14.93 2.58 -6.68
N ASP A 150 -16.15 2.46 -6.18
CA ASP A 150 -17.35 2.39 -7.01
C ASP A 150 -17.54 3.69 -7.81
N ALA A 151 -17.38 4.85 -7.16
CA ALA A 151 -17.40 6.15 -7.83
C ALA A 151 -16.31 6.27 -8.90
N LEU A 152 -15.08 5.90 -8.59
CA LEU A 152 -13.97 5.92 -9.56
C LEU A 152 -14.20 4.99 -10.74
N ARG A 153 -14.73 3.77 -10.52
CA ARG A 153 -15.06 2.82 -11.58
C ARG A 153 -16.16 3.37 -12.50
N GLU A 154 -17.17 4.00 -11.91
CA GLU A 154 -18.22 4.66 -12.72
C GLU A 154 -17.63 5.77 -13.58
N GLN A 155 -16.71 6.58 -13.04
CA GLN A 155 -16.04 7.63 -13.81
C GLN A 155 -15.11 7.07 -14.90
N LEU A 156 -14.43 5.95 -14.67
CA LEU A 156 -13.67 5.25 -15.71
C LEU A 156 -14.57 4.75 -16.83
N ASN A 157 -15.74 4.17 -16.50
CA ASN A 157 -16.69 3.64 -17.47
C ASN A 157 -17.34 4.74 -18.35
N LYS A 158 -17.38 6.00 -17.88
CA LYS A 158 -17.89 7.14 -18.65
C LYS A 158 -16.88 7.66 -19.70
N ARG A 159 -15.67 7.15 -19.70
CA ARG A 159 -14.55 7.61 -20.54
C ARG A 159 -14.03 6.47 -21.42
N ASP A 160 -13.54 6.81 -22.61
CA ASP A 160 -12.92 5.82 -23.51
C ASP A 160 -11.48 5.51 -23.06
N ILE A 161 -11.36 4.93 -21.84
CA ILE A 161 -10.10 4.47 -21.28
C ILE A 161 -9.98 2.97 -21.48
N ARG A 162 -8.97 2.54 -22.25
CA ARG A 162 -8.70 1.10 -22.41
C ARG A 162 -8.12 0.53 -21.13
N ILE A 163 -8.86 -0.38 -20.48
CA ILE A 163 -8.44 -1.08 -19.28
C ILE A 163 -8.02 -2.51 -19.66
N MET A 164 -6.82 -2.90 -19.23
CA MET A 164 -6.28 -4.25 -19.42
C MET A 164 -6.04 -4.84 -18.02
N GLU A 165 -6.88 -5.78 -17.64
CA GLU A 165 -6.80 -6.49 -16.37
C GLU A 165 -5.95 -7.75 -16.51
N ASP A 166 -5.43 -8.25 -15.36
CA ASP A 166 -4.52 -9.39 -15.27
C ASP A 166 -3.21 -9.17 -16.09
N VAL A 167 -2.74 -7.91 -16.10
CA VAL A 167 -1.51 -7.47 -16.76
C VAL A 167 -0.48 -7.03 -15.73
N VAL A 168 0.63 -7.74 -15.65
CA VAL A 168 1.70 -7.53 -14.67
C VAL A 168 2.86 -6.76 -15.29
N LEU A 169 3.23 -5.64 -14.65
CA LEU A 169 4.41 -4.86 -15.03
C LEU A 169 5.69 -5.68 -14.87
N VAL A 170 6.51 -5.71 -15.92
CA VAL A 170 7.83 -6.34 -15.90
C VAL A 170 8.91 -5.29 -15.66
N ASP A 171 9.14 -4.40 -16.63
CA ASP A 171 10.15 -3.34 -16.56
C ASP A 171 9.67 -2.04 -17.19
N LEU A 172 10.32 -0.94 -16.82
CA LEU A 172 10.23 0.32 -17.54
C LEU A 172 11.24 0.35 -18.68
N LEU A 173 10.81 0.77 -19.86
CA LEU A 173 11.68 0.94 -21.02
C LEU A 173 12.26 2.34 -21.04
N LYS A 174 13.59 2.43 -21.14
CA LYS A 174 14.32 3.69 -21.20
C LYS A 174 15.04 3.82 -22.55
N SER A 175 14.88 4.97 -23.18
CA SER A 175 15.61 5.36 -24.39
C SER A 175 16.08 6.80 -24.23
N GLU A 176 17.33 7.09 -24.58
CA GLU A 176 17.94 8.43 -24.50
C GLU A 176 17.75 9.13 -23.13
N GLY A 177 17.85 8.35 -22.04
CA GLY A 177 17.70 8.87 -20.68
C GLY A 177 16.27 9.14 -20.22
N ARG A 178 15.25 8.80 -21.04
CA ARG A 178 13.84 9.01 -20.77
C ARG A 178 13.09 7.68 -20.70
N ILE A 179 12.07 7.59 -19.88
CA ILE A 179 11.10 6.48 -19.94
C ILE A 179 10.19 6.69 -21.15
N VAL A 180 10.15 5.67 -22.01
CA VAL A 180 9.42 5.66 -23.28
C VAL A 180 8.31 4.61 -23.30
N GLY A 181 8.07 3.96 -22.18
CA GLY A 181 7.06 2.93 -22.02
C GLY A 181 7.46 1.88 -20.99
N ALA A 182 6.90 0.69 -21.14
CA ALA A 182 7.13 -0.43 -20.24
C ALA A 182 6.89 -1.77 -20.93
N THR A 183 7.37 -2.85 -20.33
CA THR A 183 7.02 -4.22 -20.67
C THR A 183 6.11 -4.82 -19.63
N ALA A 184 5.26 -5.75 -20.03
CA ALA A 184 4.31 -6.42 -19.17
C ALA A 184 4.00 -7.84 -19.66
N ILE A 185 3.35 -8.64 -18.81
CA ILE A 185 2.81 -9.94 -19.12
C ILE A 185 1.29 -9.88 -19.00
N ASP A 186 0.59 -10.33 -20.03
CA ASP A 186 -0.83 -10.64 -19.96
C ASP A 186 -0.98 -12.08 -19.46
N CYS A 187 -1.48 -12.21 -18.24
CA CYS A 187 -1.58 -13.51 -17.56
C CYS A 187 -2.62 -14.43 -18.20
N ASN A 188 -3.65 -13.88 -18.85
CA ASN A 188 -4.70 -14.67 -19.49
C ASN A 188 -4.25 -15.27 -20.82
N THR A 189 -3.38 -14.57 -21.55
CA THR A 189 -2.93 -14.99 -22.90
C THR A 189 -1.50 -15.49 -22.92
N ASN A 190 -0.77 -15.42 -21.81
CA ASN A 190 0.65 -15.76 -21.68
C ASN A 190 1.55 -14.95 -22.65
N LYS A 191 1.12 -13.73 -22.98
CA LYS A 191 1.84 -12.89 -23.95
C LYS A 191 2.65 -11.81 -23.27
N PHE A 192 3.85 -11.62 -23.80
CA PHE A 192 4.68 -10.47 -23.48
C PHE A 192 4.17 -9.24 -24.26
N ILE A 193 3.93 -8.14 -23.56
CA ILE A 193 3.42 -6.89 -24.10
C ILE A 193 4.49 -5.81 -23.97
N VAL A 194 4.60 -4.99 -24.99
CA VAL A 194 5.39 -3.76 -25.00
C VAL A 194 4.44 -2.58 -25.10
N PHE A 195 4.41 -1.74 -24.11
CA PHE A 195 3.72 -0.46 -24.13
C PHE A 195 4.71 0.62 -24.54
N LYS A 196 4.37 1.38 -25.58
CA LYS A 196 5.08 2.59 -25.99
C LYS A 196 4.23 3.78 -25.55
N ALA A 197 4.76 4.61 -24.66
CA ALA A 197 4.02 5.73 -24.10
C ALA A 197 4.91 6.93 -23.83
N LYS A 198 4.36 8.14 -24.06
CA LYS A 198 5.08 9.41 -23.84
C LYS A 198 5.24 9.72 -22.34
N SER A 199 4.30 9.23 -21.52
CA SER A 199 4.33 9.30 -20.05
C SER A 199 3.89 7.99 -19.44
N THR A 200 4.60 7.52 -18.42
CA THR A 200 4.29 6.32 -17.65
C THR A 200 4.00 6.70 -16.20
N VAL A 201 2.81 6.36 -15.71
CA VAL A 201 2.37 6.61 -14.34
C VAL A 201 2.38 5.30 -13.56
N LEU A 202 3.22 5.20 -12.53
CA LEU A 202 3.19 4.12 -11.57
C LEU A 202 2.17 4.42 -10.45
N ALA A 203 1.25 3.49 -10.23
CA ALA A 203 0.23 3.53 -9.16
C ALA A 203 0.02 2.12 -8.57
N THR A 204 1.10 1.35 -8.47
CA THR A 204 1.13 -0.09 -8.20
C THR A 204 1.04 -0.48 -6.72
N GLY A 205 0.83 0.50 -5.83
CA GLY A 205 0.66 0.23 -4.41
C GLY A 205 1.95 0.03 -3.63
N THR A 206 1.89 -0.74 -2.54
CA THR A 206 2.97 -0.95 -1.58
C THR A 206 3.79 -2.22 -1.90
N TYR A 207 4.77 -2.51 -1.03
CA TYR A 207 5.50 -3.79 -0.99
C TYR A 207 5.35 -4.47 0.37
N SER A 208 4.24 -4.26 1.07
CA SER A 208 4.04 -4.75 2.44
C SER A 208 4.02 -6.27 2.55
N HIS A 209 3.77 -7.00 1.46
CA HIS A 209 3.89 -8.46 1.43
C HIS A 209 5.32 -9.00 1.40
N VAL A 210 6.31 -8.13 1.53
CA VAL A 210 7.66 -8.53 1.94
C VAL A 210 7.67 -9.13 3.36
N PHE A 211 6.61 -8.89 4.14
CA PHE A 211 6.35 -9.50 5.44
C PHE A 211 5.23 -10.53 5.36
N SER A 212 5.32 -11.61 6.15
CA SER A 212 4.30 -12.64 6.24
C SER A 212 2.98 -12.15 6.85
N HIS A 213 3.04 -11.14 7.73
CA HIS A 213 1.89 -10.57 8.42
C HIS A 213 1.63 -9.14 7.93
N ALA A 214 0.67 -8.99 7.03
CA ALA A 214 0.27 -7.71 6.45
C ALA A 214 -1.26 -7.58 6.40
N THR A 215 -1.75 -6.34 6.50
CA THR A 215 -3.20 -6.01 6.42
C THR A 215 -3.63 -5.57 5.04
N VAL A 216 -2.76 -5.69 4.05
CA VAL A 216 -2.98 -5.22 2.69
C VAL A 216 -3.33 -6.37 1.75
N SER A 217 -3.79 -6.03 0.56
CA SER A 217 -4.07 -6.99 -0.51
C SER A 217 -2.83 -7.81 -0.88
N LEU A 218 -3.01 -9.09 -1.23
CA LEU A 218 -1.94 -9.99 -1.68
C LEU A 218 -1.21 -9.51 -2.94
N TYR A 219 -1.79 -8.54 -3.66
CA TYR A 219 -1.21 -7.92 -4.85
C TYR A 219 -0.13 -6.86 -4.55
N GLU A 220 0.13 -6.52 -3.28
CA GLU A 220 1.06 -5.46 -2.86
C GLU A 220 2.51 -6.00 -2.74
N THR A 221 3.13 -6.25 -3.88
CA THR A 221 4.41 -6.98 -4.03
C THR A 221 5.59 -6.13 -4.51
N GLY A 222 5.41 -4.80 -4.59
CA GLY A 222 6.51 -3.87 -4.88
C GLY A 222 6.92 -3.81 -6.36
N ASP A 223 6.05 -4.19 -7.28
CA ASP A 223 6.38 -4.29 -8.70
C ASP A 223 6.83 -2.96 -9.31
N GLY A 224 6.13 -1.87 -8.97
CA GLY A 224 6.49 -0.53 -9.48
C GLY A 224 7.79 -0.01 -8.90
N GLN A 225 8.05 -0.24 -7.60
CA GLN A 225 9.31 0.15 -6.97
C GLN A 225 10.49 -0.63 -7.58
N ALA A 226 10.32 -1.93 -7.79
CA ALA A 226 11.34 -2.79 -8.39
C ALA A 226 11.61 -2.39 -9.85
N ALA A 227 10.59 -2.16 -10.66
CA ALA A 227 10.74 -1.72 -12.05
C ALA A 227 11.40 -0.33 -12.14
N ALA A 228 11.01 0.61 -11.26
CA ALA A 228 11.61 1.94 -11.19
C ALA A 228 13.10 1.86 -10.82
N PHE A 229 13.46 1.04 -9.82
CA PHE A 229 14.84 0.83 -9.40
C PHE A 229 15.69 0.26 -10.54
N ARG A 230 15.21 -0.78 -11.24
CA ARG A 230 15.91 -1.37 -12.38
C ARG A 230 16.13 -0.39 -13.54
N ALA A 231 15.20 0.54 -13.74
CA ALA A 231 15.35 1.62 -14.72
C ALA A 231 16.35 2.71 -14.28
N GLY A 232 16.80 2.69 -13.02
CA GLY A 232 17.72 3.66 -12.43
C GLY A 232 17.01 4.88 -11.83
N ALA A 233 15.72 4.79 -11.49
CA ALA A 233 15.01 5.84 -10.78
C ALA A 233 15.41 5.87 -9.30
N GLU A 234 15.41 7.07 -8.72
CA GLU A 234 15.66 7.26 -7.30
C GLU A 234 14.50 6.71 -6.46
N LEU A 235 14.84 5.91 -5.44
CA LEU A 235 13.92 5.49 -4.40
C LEU A 235 14.28 6.19 -3.08
N ILE A 236 13.31 6.37 -2.20
CA ILE A 236 13.49 7.02 -0.89
C ILE A 236 12.68 6.30 0.17
N ASP A 237 13.19 6.29 1.41
CA ASP A 237 12.50 5.81 2.62
C ASP A 237 12.07 4.33 2.54
N MET A 238 12.74 3.49 1.75
CA MET A 238 12.35 2.10 1.50
C MET A 238 12.26 1.26 2.78
N GLU A 239 13.01 1.59 3.84
CA GLU A 239 12.99 0.92 5.13
C GLU A 239 11.79 1.27 6.02
N ASN A 240 11.00 2.26 5.63
CA ASN A 240 9.89 2.76 6.44
C ASN A 240 8.62 1.95 6.20
N THR A 241 8.10 1.36 7.27
CA THR A 241 6.83 0.63 7.29
C THR A 241 6.01 1.09 8.48
N GLN A 242 4.77 1.49 8.23
CA GLN A 242 3.80 1.73 9.28
C GLN A 242 3.10 0.41 9.63
N TYR A 243 3.05 0.09 10.92
CA TYR A 243 2.39 -1.10 11.44
C TYR A 243 1.09 -0.71 12.15
N VAL A 244 0.14 -1.64 12.20
CA VAL A 244 -0.98 -1.62 13.14
C VAL A 244 -0.70 -2.61 14.27
N PRO A 245 -1.12 -2.30 15.52
CA PRO A 245 -0.77 -3.13 16.67
C PRO A 245 -1.42 -4.51 16.64
N THR A 246 -2.59 -4.62 16.02
CA THR A 246 -3.41 -5.83 15.98
C THR A 246 -4.15 -5.95 14.66
N ARG A 247 -4.52 -7.16 14.26
CA ARG A 247 -5.27 -7.46 13.04
C ARG A 247 -6.65 -6.78 13.00
N THR A 248 -7.30 -6.73 14.15
CA THR A 248 -8.56 -6.01 14.37
C THR A 248 -8.29 -4.95 15.43
N GLY A 249 -9.08 -3.89 15.49
CA GLY A 249 -8.95 -2.93 16.59
C GLY A 249 -8.89 -3.68 17.94
N ILE A 250 -8.13 -3.17 18.89
CA ILE A 250 -8.18 -3.68 20.27
C ILE A 250 -9.52 -3.19 20.84
N PRO A 251 -10.42 -4.09 21.28
CA PRO A 251 -11.67 -3.65 21.89
C PRO A 251 -11.41 -2.74 23.08
N PRO A 252 -12.25 -1.74 23.33
CA PRO A 252 -12.20 -1.01 24.59
C PRO A 252 -12.24 -1.99 25.77
N GLY A 253 -11.35 -1.83 26.74
CA GLY A 253 -11.26 -2.70 27.92
C GLY A 253 -10.41 -3.97 27.73
N ALA A 254 -10.06 -4.38 26.51
CA ALA A 254 -9.13 -5.49 26.28
C ALA A 254 -7.74 -5.15 26.81
N VAL A 255 -7.06 -6.13 27.40
CA VAL A 255 -5.74 -5.98 27.95
C VAL A 255 -4.72 -6.73 27.11
N LEU A 256 -3.67 -6.04 26.70
CA LEU A 256 -2.51 -6.70 26.09
C LEU A 256 -1.60 -7.24 27.19
N ILE A 257 -1.32 -8.53 27.15
CA ILE A 257 -0.43 -9.20 28.09
C ILE A 257 0.69 -9.94 27.35
N ASN A 258 1.86 -10.02 28.00
CA ASN A 258 2.95 -10.84 27.51
C ASN A 258 2.82 -12.30 27.99
N THR A 259 3.73 -13.17 27.60
CA THR A 259 3.70 -14.60 28.00
C THR A 259 3.93 -14.84 29.50
N ASN A 260 4.41 -13.82 30.24
CA ASN A 260 4.52 -13.88 31.71
C ASN A 260 3.21 -13.47 32.41
N GLY A 261 2.16 -13.07 31.66
CA GLY A 261 0.91 -12.53 32.21
C GLY A 261 0.96 -11.04 32.58
N ASP A 262 2.07 -10.33 32.26
CA ASP A 262 2.20 -8.92 32.62
C ASP A 262 1.39 -8.01 31.70
N ARG A 263 0.67 -7.06 32.25
CA ARG A 263 0.09 -5.90 31.57
C ARG A 263 1.18 -4.91 31.20
N PHE A 264 1.91 -5.16 30.12
CA PHE A 264 3.17 -4.50 29.83
C PHE A 264 3.05 -3.05 29.34
N LEU A 265 1.89 -2.62 28.81
CA LEU A 265 1.73 -1.28 28.24
C LEU A 265 2.02 -0.17 29.26
N GLU A 266 1.68 -0.36 30.53
CA GLU A 266 1.94 0.60 31.60
C GLU A 266 3.44 0.87 31.79
N ARG A 267 4.29 -0.15 31.60
CA ARG A 267 5.76 -0.05 31.63
C ARG A 267 6.32 0.94 30.59
N TYR A 268 5.60 1.09 29.47
CA TYR A 268 5.94 2.01 28.38
C TYR A 268 5.24 3.37 28.50
N GLY A 269 4.60 3.66 29.61
CA GLY A 269 3.84 4.90 29.82
C GLY A 269 2.54 4.97 29.01
N ILE A 270 2.07 3.81 28.54
CA ILE A 270 0.84 3.65 27.78
C ILE A 270 -0.15 2.97 28.71
N GLY A 271 -1.19 3.67 29.13
CA GLY A 271 -2.18 3.07 30.03
C GLY A 271 -3.41 3.93 30.20
N GLY A 272 -4.48 3.31 30.70
CA GLY A 272 -5.78 3.94 30.91
C GLY A 272 -6.50 4.30 29.61
N ASN A 273 -7.56 5.09 29.71
CA ASN A 273 -8.43 5.49 28.61
C ASN A 273 -7.80 6.49 27.61
N LYS A 274 -6.48 6.63 27.58
CA LYS A 274 -5.80 7.51 26.64
C LYS A 274 -5.67 6.83 25.27
N LYS A 275 -6.19 7.45 24.22
CA LYS A 275 -5.97 7.06 22.84
C LYS A 275 -4.49 7.31 22.50
N ASN A 276 -3.66 6.28 22.62
CA ASN A 276 -2.24 6.36 22.28
C ASN A 276 -2.04 6.26 20.77
N PRO A 277 -1.03 6.93 20.19
CA PRO A 277 -0.63 6.70 18.81
C PRO A 277 -0.30 5.23 18.57
N LYS A 278 -0.74 4.69 17.43
CA LYS A 278 -0.54 3.26 17.06
C LYS A 278 0.93 2.85 17.15
N GLU A 279 1.82 3.72 16.74
CA GLU A 279 3.27 3.49 16.68
C GLU A 279 3.88 3.23 18.05
N VAL A 280 3.36 3.89 19.10
CA VAL A 280 3.83 3.70 20.48
C VAL A 280 3.44 2.31 20.97
N THR A 281 2.20 1.89 20.73
CA THR A 281 1.72 0.54 21.10
C THR A 281 2.47 -0.53 20.31
N VAL A 282 2.64 -0.35 19.00
CA VAL A 282 3.41 -1.26 18.13
C VAL A 282 4.84 -1.45 18.65
N ARG A 283 5.51 -0.35 19.04
CA ARG A 283 6.88 -0.40 19.58
C ARG A 283 6.93 -1.15 20.91
N ALA A 284 5.95 -0.92 21.80
CA ALA A 284 5.85 -1.64 23.07
C ALA A 284 5.72 -3.16 22.84
N ILE A 285 4.81 -3.58 21.96
CA ILE A 285 4.63 -4.98 21.59
C ILE A 285 5.93 -5.55 20.98
N GLY A 286 6.55 -4.83 20.05
CA GLY A 286 7.80 -5.24 19.41
C GLY A 286 8.94 -5.44 20.42
N ASN A 287 9.05 -4.60 21.46
CA ASN A 287 10.04 -4.75 22.52
C ASN A 287 9.76 -6.00 23.37
N GLU A 288 8.50 -6.27 23.76
CA GLU A 288 8.16 -7.48 24.51
C GLU A 288 8.55 -8.75 23.73
N ILE A 289 8.23 -8.79 22.42
CA ILE A 289 8.60 -9.91 21.54
C ILE A 289 10.12 -10.05 21.46
N ARG A 290 10.86 -8.96 21.23
CA ARG A 290 12.31 -8.98 21.10
C ARG A 290 13.02 -9.44 22.38
N GLU A 291 12.47 -9.10 23.53
CA GLU A 291 13.02 -9.47 24.84
C GLU A 291 12.59 -10.88 25.29
N GLY A 292 11.96 -11.66 24.40
CA GLY A 292 11.59 -13.06 24.67
C GLY A 292 10.33 -13.23 25.52
N ARG A 293 9.53 -12.18 25.66
CA ARG A 293 8.24 -12.23 26.36
C ARG A 293 7.03 -12.28 25.40
N GLY A 294 7.27 -12.49 24.13
CA GLY A 294 6.26 -12.84 23.12
C GLY A 294 6.04 -14.35 23.07
N THR A 295 5.01 -14.77 22.31
CA THR A 295 4.77 -16.18 22.01
C THR A 295 5.83 -16.72 21.03
N ASP A 296 5.88 -18.02 20.85
CA ASP A 296 6.78 -18.68 19.88
C ASP A 296 6.51 -18.25 18.42
N ARG A 297 5.33 -17.68 18.16
CA ARG A 297 4.95 -17.12 16.85
C ARG A 297 5.36 -15.66 16.68
N GLY A 298 6.03 -15.04 17.66
CA GLY A 298 6.37 -13.62 17.62
C GLY A 298 5.15 -12.71 17.78
N THR A 299 4.22 -13.09 18.63
CA THR A 299 3.00 -12.35 18.96
C THR A 299 2.89 -12.11 20.48
N ILE A 300 1.84 -11.46 20.92
CA ILE A 300 1.47 -11.27 22.33
C ILE A 300 0.03 -11.77 22.54
N LEU A 301 -0.46 -11.76 23.77
CA LEU A 301 -1.81 -12.18 24.10
C LEU A 301 -2.73 -10.98 24.31
N VAL A 302 -3.99 -11.17 23.94
CA VAL A 302 -5.12 -10.27 24.27
C VAL A 302 -6.00 -10.98 25.27
N ASP A 303 -6.26 -10.32 26.37
CA ASP A 303 -7.18 -10.77 27.39
C ASP A 303 -8.46 -9.93 27.38
N VAL A 304 -9.57 -10.57 27.09
CA VAL A 304 -10.94 -10.02 27.08
C VAL A 304 -11.86 -10.78 28.05
N THR A 305 -11.27 -11.65 28.88
CA THR A 305 -12.04 -12.58 29.73
C THR A 305 -12.59 -11.93 30.99
N ASP A 306 -12.11 -10.74 31.37
CA ASP A 306 -12.59 -10.03 32.57
C ASP A 306 -14.00 -9.46 32.38
N PRO A 307 -15.06 -10.11 32.91
CA PRO A 307 -16.44 -9.68 32.68
C PRO A 307 -16.75 -8.32 33.34
N THR A 308 -15.97 -7.91 34.35
CA THR A 308 -16.21 -6.62 35.05
C THR A 308 -15.84 -5.42 34.19
N LYS A 309 -15.07 -5.64 33.14
CA LYS A 309 -14.65 -4.60 32.19
C LYS A 309 -15.49 -4.56 30.94
N ARG A 310 -16.38 -5.55 30.75
CA ARG A 310 -17.31 -5.57 29.61
C ARG A 310 -18.25 -4.36 29.63
N ASP A 311 -18.62 -3.87 30.81
CA ASP A 311 -19.47 -2.68 30.99
C ASP A 311 -18.74 -1.36 30.69
N GLU A 312 -17.39 -1.35 30.68
CA GLU A 312 -16.57 -0.22 30.23
C GLU A 312 -16.45 -0.18 28.70
N TRP A 313 -16.87 -1.24 28.02
CA TRP A 313 -16.87 -1.35 26.58
C TRP A 313 -18.16 -0.73 26.06
N ASP A 314 -18.09 -0.15 24.86
CA ASP A 314 -19.28 0.39 24.20
C ASP A 314 -20.33 -0.74 24.04
N PRO A 315 -21.43 -0.76 24.85
CA PRO A 315 -22.38 -1.88 24.86
C PRO A 315 -23.01 -2.10 23.48
N GLU A 316 -23.25 -1.01 22.72
CA GLU A 316 -23.83 -1.10 21.36
C GLU A 316 -22.88 -1.81 20.37
N ASN A 317 -21.57 -1.62 20.53
CA ASN A 317 -20.58 -2.32 19.70
C ASN A 317 -20.38 -3.76 20.14
N TRP A 318 -20.51 -4.07 21.44
CA TRP A 318 -20.42 -5.41 21.96
C TRP A 318 -21.58 -6.28 21.48
N ASP A 319 -22.82 -5.84 21.66
CA ASP A 319 -24.01 -6.53 21.18
C ASP A 319 -23.96 -6.75 19.66
N ARG A 320 -23.43 -5.81 18.91
CA ARG A 320 -23.26 -5.90 17.46
C ARG A 320 -22.18 -6.88 17.04
N LEU A 321 -21.12 -7.03 17.84
CA LEU A 321 -20.04 -8.00 17.62
C LEU A 321 -20.45 -9.41 18.01
N GLU A 322 -21.19 -9.55 19.10
CA GLU A 322 -21.78 -10.80 19.59
C GLU A 322 -22.86 -11.34 18.61
N GLN A 323 -23.76 -10.47 18.12
CA GLN A 323 -24.78 -10.79 17.12
C GLN A 323 -24.19 -11.20 15.76
N LYS A 324 -22.99 -10.76 15.40
CA LYS A 324 -22.29 -11.15 14.17
C LYS A 324 -21.47 -12.42 14.30
N GLY A 325 -21.51 -13.08 15.47
CA GLY A 325 -20.88 -14.38 15.67
C GLY A 325 -19.36 -14.37 15.66
N SER A 326 -18.72 -13.19 15.72
CA SER A 326 -17.26 -13.13 15.81
C SER A 326 -16.76 -11.73 16.17
N LEU A 327 -16.25 -11.59 17.39
CA LEU A 327 -15.42 -10.45 17.79
C LEU A 327 -14.15 -10.35 16.93
N TYR A 328 -13.68 -11.48 16.38
CA TYR A 328 -12.44 -11.58 15.64
C TYR A 328 -12.56 -12.64 14.54
N PRO A 329 -13.04 -12.26 13.32
CA PRO A 329 -13.05 -13.18 12.20
C PRO A 329 -11.66 -13.80 12.00
N GLY A 330 -11.56 -15.12 11.98
CA GLY A 330 -10.33 -15.88 11.88
C GLY A 330 -9.82 -16.51 13.19
N TYR A 331 -10.41 -16.18 14.36
CA TYR A 331 -10.20 -16.93 15.60
C TYR A 331 -11.40 -17.81 15.92
N THR A 332 -12.63 -17.31 15.77
CA THR A 332 -13.85 -18.11 15.89
C THR A 332 -13.93 -19.21 14.83
N ASP A 333 -13.45 -18.97 13.60
CA ASP A 333 -13.31 -19.99 12.57
C ASP A 333 -12.33 -21.11 12.96
N LYS A 334 -11.48 -20.88 13.99
CA LYS A 334 -10.56 -21.86 14.58
C LYS A 334 -11.10 -22.47 15.88
N GLY A 335 -12.32 -22.15 16.27
CA GLY A 335 -12.95 -22.66 17.48
C GLY A 335 -12.47 -22.02 18.79
N VAL A 336 -11.83 -20.84 18.73
CA VAL A 336 -11.41 -20.09 19.92
C VAL A 336 -12.56 -19.23 20.40
N ASP A 337 -13.06 -19.48 21.62
CA ASP A 337 -14.02 -18.60 22.28
C ASP A 337 -13.29 -17.40 22.89
N THR A 338 -13.30 -16.28 22.19
CA THR A 338 -12.61 -15.07 22.60
C THR A 338 -13.23 -14.40 23.85
N THR A 339 -14.36 -14.90 24.34
CA THR A 339 -14.97 -14.44 25.61
C THR A 339 -14.47 -15.21 26.81
N GLU A 340 -13.94 -16.40 26.62
CA GLU A 340 -13.45 -17.31 27.66
C GLU A 340 -11.92 -17.54 27.57
N GLU A 341 -11.33 -17.32 26.39
CA GLU A 341 -9.93 -17.64 26.13
C GLU A 341 -9.15 -16.39 25.68
N GLN A 342 -7.91 -16.29 26.16
CA GLN A 342 -6.95 -15.34 25.63
C GLN A 342 -6.56 -15.74 24.20
N PHE A 343 -6.36 -14.77 23.33
CA PHE A 343 -5.96 -15.04 21.95
C PHE A 343 -4.69 -14.28 21.55
N GLU A 344 -3.96 -14.85 20.61
CA GLU A 344 -2.73 -14.26 20.10
C GLU A 344 -3.02 -13.12 19.12
N THR A 345 -2.26 -12.03 19.25
CA THR A 345 -2.23 -10.93 18.30
C THR A 345 -0.83 -10.33 18.23
N GLY A 346 -0.57 -9.57 17.20
CA GLY A 346 0.72 -8.90 17.05
C GLY A 346 0.68 -7.81 16.00
N PRO A 347 1.78 -7.08 15.83
CA PRO A 347 1.88 -6.07 14.81
C PRO A 347 1.71 -6.67 13.41
N LEU A 348 1.08 -5.90 12.51
CA LEU A 348 0.96 -6.25 11.11
C LEU A 348 1.46 -5.09 10.26
N ALA A 349 2.21 -5.40 9.19
CA ALA A 349 2.58 -4.40 8.21
C ALA A 349 1.32 -3.84 7.53
N HIS A 350 1.10 -2.54 7.69
CA HIS A 350 -0.11 -1.90 7.18
C HIS A 350 0.13 -1.15 5.88
N THR A 351 1.22 -0.42 5.80
CA THR A 351 1.64 0.25 4.57
C THR A 351 3.13 0.57 4.63
N THR A 352 3.80 0.47 3.51
CA THR A 352 5.13 1.04 3.34
C THR A 352 4.98 2.50 2.94
N THR A 353 5.86 3.37 3.43
CA THR A 353 5.84 4.82 3.15
C THR A 353 6.96 5.26 2.23
N GLY A 354 7.90 4.37 1.96
CA GLY A 354 8.93 4.54 0.94
C GLY A 354 8.47 4.12 -0.45
N GLY A 355 9.27 4.49 -1.45
CA GLY A 355 9.00 4.16 -2.85
C GLY A 355 9.73 5.09 -3.82
N VAL A 356 9.18 5.25 -5.02
CA VAL A 356 9.73 6.13 -6.05
C VAL A 356 9.74 7.56 -5.55
N ARG A 357 10.93 8.18 -5.50
CA ARG A 357 11.06 9.59 -5.13
C ARG A 357 10.38 10.47 -6.15
N ILE A 358 9.46 11.29 -5.71
CA ILE A 358 8.74 12.24 -6.57
C ILE A 358 8.97 13.68 -6.14
N ASN A 359 8.85 14.59 -7.10
CA ASN A 359 8.79 16.03 -6.86
C ASN A 359 7.32 16.50 -6.70
N CYS A 360 7.11 17.81 -6.48
CA CYS A 360 5.76 18.39 -6.34
C CYS A 360 4.90 18.30 -7.63
N ARG A 361 5.49 17.88 -8.75
CA ARG A 361 4.80 17.58 -10.00
C ARG A 361 4.49 16.10 -10.18
N CYS A 362 4.71 15.26 -9.15
CA CYS A 362 4.61 13.79 -9.19
C CYS A 362 5.56 13.13 -10.21
N GLU A 363 6.60 13.85 -10.67
CA GLU A 363 7.62 13.33 -11.57
C GLU A 363 8.68 12.56 -10.78
N GLY A 364 9.07 11.40 -11.28
CA GLY A 364 10.24 10.68 -10.80
C GLY A 364 11.55 11.33 -11.26
N SER A 365 12.68 10.74 -10.89
CA SER A 365 14.02 11.26 -11.27
C SER A 365 14.37 11.07 -12.75
N ILE A 366 13.59 10.28 -13.50
CA ILE A 366 13.78 10.02 -14.92
C ILE A 366 12.64 10.70 -15.70
N PRO A 367 12.91 11.55 -16.71
CA PRO A 367 11.87 12.14 -17.55
C PRO A 367 10.90 11.09 -18.12
N GLY A 368 9.61 11.42 -18.18
CA GLY A 368 8.56 10.50 -18.64
C GLY A 368 8.03 9.54 -17.58
N LEU A 369 8.65 9.48 -16.39
CA LEU A 369 8.19 8.70 -15.25
C LEU A 369 7.43 9.59 -14.27
N TYR A 370 6.22 9.15 -13.91
CA TYR A 370 5.39 9.70 -12.84
C TYR A 370 5.05 8.62 -11.83
N ALA A 371 4.84 8.97 -10.57
CA ALA A 371 4.37 8.03 -9.57
C ALA A 371 3.35 8.68 -8.62
N THR A 372 2.36 7.90 -8.17
CA THR A 372 1.29 8.36 -7.29
C THR A 372 0.72 7.24 -6.42
N GLY A 373 0.10 7.59 -5.31
CA GLY A 373 -0.35 6.62 -4.32
C GLY A 373 0.81 6.01 -3.55
N ALA A 374 0.65 4.81 -3.04
CA ALA A 374 1.62 4.19 -2.13
C ALA A 374 2.92 3.70 -2.78
N VAL A 375 3.03 3.70 -4.12
CA VAL A 375 4.28 3.46 -4.83
C VAL A 375 5.23 4.67 -4.76
N ALA A 376 4.71 5.87 -4.49
CA ALA A 376 5.47 7.09 -4.35
C ALA A 376 6.00 7.25 -2.92
N GLY A 377 7.31 7.44 -2.78
CA GLY A 377 8.00 7.68 -1.51
C GLY A 377 8.27 9.16 -1.23
N GLY A 378 8.71 9.44 0.01
CA GLY A 378 9.12 10.78 0.45
C GLY A 378 7.97 11.73 0.78
N VAL A 379 6.72 11.27 0.75
CA VAL A 379 5.54 12.13 1.01
C VAL A 379 5.39 12.40 2.50
N TYR A 380 5.35 11.37 3.33
CA TYR A 380 5.00 11.48 4.75
C TYR A 380 6.19 11.36 5.70
N GLY A 381 7.29 10.72 5.28
CA GLY A 381 8.30 10.20 6.20
C GLY A 381 7.92 8.81 6.74
N HIS A 382 8.17 8.52 8.03
CA HIS A 382 8.04 7.16 8.55
C HIS A 382 6.61 6.72 8.88
N ALA A 383 5.68 7.65 9.07
CA ALA A 383 4.27 7.36 9.39
C ALA A 383 3.35 8.52 9.00
N ARG A 384 2.05 8.29 9.03
CA ARG A 384 1.01 9.28 8.75
C ARG A 384 -0.17 9.15 9.71
N PRO A 385 -0.88 10.24 10.02
CA PRO A 385 -2.14 10.19 10.74
C PRO A 385 -3.20 9.38 9.98
N GLU A 386 -4.15 8.84 10.71
CA GLU A 386 -5.23 8.04 10.15
C GLU A 386 -6.08 8.81 9.14
N GLY A 387 -6.51 8.14 8.06
CA GLY A 387 -7.42 8.68 7.05
C GLY A 387 -6.75 9.38 5.86
N PHE A 388 -5.52 9.87 5.97
CA PHE A 388 -4.86 10.58 4.86
C PHE A 388 -4.42 9.69 3.69
N THR A 389 -4.53 8.35 3.78
CA THR A 389 -4.16 7.45 2.67
C THR A 389 -4.99 7.69 1.42
N VAL A 390 -6.29 7.89 1.58
CA VAL A 390 -7.16 8.17 0.42
C VAL A 390 -6.84 9.53 -0.17
N MET A 391 -6.47 10.49 0.66
CA MET A 391 -6.13 11.82 0.16
C MET A 391 -4.86 11.83 -0.68
N ILE A 392 -3.81 11.10 -0.29
CA ILE A 392 -2.62 10.96 -1.17
C ILE A 392 -3.03 10.32 -2.50
N THR A 393 -3.90 9.32 -2.44
CA THR A 393 -4.41 8.59 -3.60
C THR A 393 -5.16 9.53 -4.55
N LEU A 394 -6.09 10.34 -4.04
CA LEU A 394 -6.94 11.20 -4.85
C LEU A 394 -6.23 12.49 -5.26
N VAL A 395 -5.55 13.17 -4.32
CA VAL A 395 -4.87 14.44 -4.60
C VAL A 395 -3.70 14.24 -5.54
N LEU A 396 -2.78 13.32 -5.22
CA LEU A 396 -1.61 13.08 -6.07
C LEU A 396 -1.99 12.29 -7.33
N GLY A 397 -3.03 11.45 -7.31
CA GLY A 397 -3.56 10.80 -8.50
C GLY A 397 -4.05 11.80 -9.54
N CYS A 398 -4.90 12.73 -9.13
CA CYS A 398 -5.35 13.85 -9.94
C CYS A 398 -4.16 14.62 -10.52
N ARG A 399 -3.23 15.02 -9.66
CA ARG A 399 -2.06 15.80 -10.06
C ARG A 399 -1.15 15.07 -11.04
N ALA A 400 -0.85 13.79 -10.77
CA ALA A 400 -0.01 12.95 -11.63
C ALA A 400 -0.64 12.74 -13.01
N GLY A 401 -1.95 12.47 -13.07
CA GLY A 401 -2.67 12.27 -14.32
C GLY A 401 -2.63 13.52 -15.22
N ARG A 402 -2.95 14.69 -14.65
CA ARG A 402 -2.91 15.96 -15.36
C ARG A 402 -1.51 16.27 -15.90
N LEU A 403 -0.49 16.15 -15.04
CA LEU A 403 0.89 16.49 -15.42
C LEU A 403 1.50 15.46 -16.37
N ALA A 404 1.11 14.18 -16.30
CA ALA A 404 1.49 13.16 -17.28
C ALA A 404 0.89 13.45 -18.67
N ALA A 405 -0.37 13.90 -18.74
CA ALA A 405 -0.99 14.32 -19.99
C ALA A 405 -0.31 15.59 -20.57
N GLU A 406 0.00 16.58 -19.72
CA GLU A 406 0.77 17.77 -20.12
C GLU A 406 2.16 17.38 -20.67
N GLY A 407 2.89 16.52 -19.98
CA GLY A 407 4.20 16.02 -20.41
C GLY A 407 4.12 15.22 -21.71
N ALA A 408 3.09 14.42 -21.89
CA ALA A 408 2.86 13.66 -23.12
C ALA A 408 2.64 14.59 -24.33
N ARG A 409 1.89 15.68 -24.17
CA ARG A 409 1.69 16.68 -25.25
C ARG A 409 2.99 17.37 -25.67
N GLN A 410 3.91 17.57 -24.73
CA GLN A 410 5.20 18.21 -24.99
C GLN A 410 6.25 17.25 -25.54
N THR A 411 5.97 15.94 -25.53
CA THR A 411 6.90 14.91 -25.96
C THR A 411 6.64 14.56 -27.44
N GLY A 412 7.69 14.63 -28.26
CA GLY A 412 7.66 14.24 -29.67
C GLY A 412 7.53 12.73 -29.89
N ALA A 413 7.88 12.30 -31.10
CA ALA A 413 7.91 10.87 -31.41
C ALA A 413 8.96 10.14 -30.57
N LEU A 414 8.64 8.95 -30.11
CA LEU A 414 9.51 8.09 -29.32
C LEU A 414 9.98 6.89 -30.13
N SER A 415 11.20 6.46 -29.88
CA SER A 415 11.74 5.17 -30.31
C SER A 415 11.84 4.21 -29.14
N ILE A 416 11.55 2.93 -29.39
CA ILE A 416 11.82 1.85 -28.45
C ILE A 416 13.13 1.19 -28.87
N ASP A 417 14.00 0.94 -27.90
CA ASP A 417 15.19 0.14 -28.12
C ASP A 417 14.81 -1.36 -28.04
N GLU A 418 14.92 -2.05 -29.16
CA GLU A 418 14.65 -3.49 -29.27
C GLU A 418 15.58 -4.32 -28.37
N THR A 419 16.80 -3.84 -28.09
CA THR A 419 17.73 -4.49 -27.18
C THR A 419 17.16 -4.48 -25.76
N ALA A 420 16.67 -3.34 -25.30
CA ALA A 420 16.04 -3.21 -23.98
C ALA A 420 14.77 -4.08 -23.84
N VAL A 421 13.98 -4.21 -24.90
CA VAL A 421 12.81 -5.11 -24.93
C VAL A 421 13.23 -6.56 -24.78
N ASN A 422 14.26 -6.99 -25.53
CA ASN A 422 14.76 -8.38 -25.49
C ASN A 422 15.42 -8.68 -24.13
N GLU A 423 16.16 -7.75 -23.55
CA GLU A 423 16.73 -7.90 -22.21
C GLU A 423 15.63 -8.06 -21.15
N SER A 424 14.56 -7.26 -21.23
CA SER A 424 13.42 -7.39 -20.32
C SER A 424 12.69 -8.71 -20.48
N LEU A 425 12.47 -9.18 -21.69
CA LEU A 425 11.87 -10.49 -21.95
C LEU A 425 12.74 -11.62 -21.39
N ASN A 426 14.03 -11.63 -21.74
CA ASN A 426 14.97 -12.63 -21.27
C ASN A 426 15.02 -12.67 -19.74
N ARG A 427 15.07 -11.50 -19.08
CA ARG A 427 15.01 -11.42 -17.63
C ARG A 427 13.72 -12.02 -17.07
N ALA A 428 12.57 -11.71 -17.67
CA ALA A 428 11.28 -12.19 -17.19
C ALA A 428 11.16 -13.72 -17.30
N VAL A 429 11.63 -14.32 -18.38
CA VAL A 429 11.66 -15.78 -18.56
C VAL A 429 12.65 -16.43 -17.60
N THR A 430 13.88 -15.91 -17.54
CA THR A 430 14.92 -16.39 -16.63
C THR A 430 14.46 -16.37 -15.16
N VAL A 431 13.81 -15.28 -14.71
CA VAL A 431 13.25 -15.19 -13.35
C VAL A 431 12.21 -16.28 -13.11
N PHE A 432 11.37 -16.58 -14.11
CA PHE A 432 10.39 -17.66 -13.99
C PHE A 432 11.07 -19.01 -13.81
N ASP A 433 11.97 -19.37 -14.73
CA ASP A 433 12.64 -20.66 -14.71
C ASP A 433 13.34 -20.93 -13.39
N VAL A 434 14.09 -19.96 -12.90
CA VAL A 434 14.88 -20.07 -11.68
C VAL A 434 14.01 -20.12 -10.42
N ILE A 435 13.01 -19.25 -10.31
CA ILE A 435 12.15 -19.22 -9.11
C ILE A 435 11.20 -20.42 -9.11
N ALA A 436 10.72 -20.87 -10.27
CA ALA A 436 9.88 -22.05 -10.35
C ALA A 436 10.64 -23.32 -9.95
N GLU A 437 11.91 -23.46 -10.35
CA GLU A 437 12.77 -24.59 -9.97
C GLU A 437 13.03 -24.65 -8.45
N ASN A 438 13.20 -23.49 -7.80
CA ASN A 438 13.39 -23.39 -6.35
C ASN A 438 12.08 -23.44 -5.54
N GLY A 439 10.92 -23.49 -6.20
CA GLY A 439 9.60 -23.34 -5.59
C GLY A 439 9.25 -21.89 -5.32
N ILE A 440 8.22 -21.38 -6.03
CA ILE A 440 7.78 -19.97 -5.91
C ILE A 440 7.36 -19.65 -4.47
N ASP A 441 6.54 -20.52 -3.87
CA ASP A 441 6.00 -20.30 -2.52
C ASP A 441 7.06 -20.48 -1.44
N GLU A 442 7.98 -21.42 -1.61
CA GLU A 442 9.10 -21.64 -0.68
C GLU A 442 10.06 -20.46 -0.69
N THR A 443 10.38 -19.93 -1.88
CA THR A 443 11.24 -18.75 -2.02
C THR A 443 10.57 -17.54 -1.38
N ARG A 444 9.27 -17.33 -1.62
CA ARG A 444 8.49 -16.25 -1.03
C ARG A 444 8.44 -16.34 0.50
N SER A 445 8.19 -17.53 1.04
CA SER A 445 8.21 -17.77 2.50
C SER A 445 9.57 -17.47 3.11
N LYS A 446 10.68 -17.90 2.50
CA LYS A 446 12.03 -17.58 2.98
C LYS A 446 12.31 -16.09 3.04
N ILE A 447 11.87 -15.32 2.03
CA ILE A 447 11.96 -13.85 2.02
C ILE A 447 11.15 -13.29 3.19
N GLN A 448 9.88 -13.67 3.32
CA GLN A 448 8.97 -13.17 4.34
C GLN A 448 9.45 -13.48 5.76
N ASP A 449 9.92 -14.71 6.01
CA ASP A 449 10.45 -15.12 7.31
C ASP A 449 11.73 -14.35 7.67
N THR A 450 12.61 -14.13 6.69
CA THR A 450 13.82 -13.34 6.88
C THR A 450 13.48 -11.90 7.24
N MET A 451 12.55 -11.29 6.52
CA MET A 451 12.15 -9.91 6.78
C MET A 451 11.40 -9.77 8.10
N HIS A 452 10.52 -10.72 8.43
CA HIS A 452 9.83 -10.73 9.71
C HIS A 452 10.82 -10.86 10.88
N ARG A 453 11.86 -11.70 10.74
CA ARG A 453 12.84 -11.94 11.79
C ARG A 453 13.82 -10.79 11.99
N TYR A 454 14.29 -10.14 10.91
CA TYR A 454 15.44 -9.22 10.96
C TYR A 454 15.08 -7.76 10.63
N ALA A 455 13.95 -7.49 10.01
CA ALA A 455 13.53 -6.15 9.58
C ALA A 455 12.12 -5.76 10.07
N TRP A 456 11.61 -6.48 11.09
CA TRP A 456 10.29 -6.23 11.66
C TRP A 456 10.22 -4.91 12.44
N VAL A 457 9.35 -4.79 13.43
CA VAL A 457 9.07 -3.56 14.18
C VAL A 457 10.34 -2.98 14.83
N ILE A 458 11.10 -3.82 15.53
CA ILE A 458 12.33 -3.43 16.20
C ILE A 458 13.52 -4.00 15.44
N LYS A 459 14.38 -3.12 14.97
CA LYS A 459 15.53 -3.43 14.12
C LYS A 459 16.84 -3.15 14.88
N ASP A 460 17.84 -3.95 14.68
CA ASP A 460 19.21 -3.68 15.09
C ASP A 460 20.19 -3.99 13.95
N ARG A 461 21.37 -3.39 14.00
CA ARG A 461 22.37 -3.49 12.93
C ARG A 461 22.76 -4.93 12.62
N ALA A 462 23.01 -5.76 13.64
CA ALA A 462 23.44 -7.14 13.44
C ALA A 462 22.37 -8.00 12.77
N GLY A 463 21.10 -7.82 13.15
CA GLY A 463 19.96 -8.46 12.50
C GLY A 463 19.80 -8.02 11.05
N LEU A 464 19.89 -6.71 10.78
CA LEU A 464 19.81 -6.19 9.42
C LEU A 464 20.92 -6.70 8.51
N GLU A 465 22.18 -6.73 8.98
CA GLU A 465 23.32 -7.29 8.24
C GLU A 465 23.14 -8.77 7.94
N LYS A 466 22.63 -9.55 8.91
CA LYS A 466 22.31 -10.96 8.72
C LYS A 466 21.16 -11.17 7.73
N GLY A 467 20.09 -10.38 7.83
CA GLY A 467 18.98 -10.41 6.88
C GLY A 467 19.44 -10.10 5.46
N LEU A 468 20.26 -9.05 5.28
CA LEU A 468 20.82 -8.68 3.99
C LEU A 468 21.72 -9.79 3.39
N LYS A 469 22.52 -10.44 4.23
CA LYS A 469 23.31 -11.60 3.78
C LYS A 469 22.43 -12.72 3.26
N ILE A 470 21.38 -13.10 3.99
CA ILE A 470 20.42 -14.13 3.56
C ILE A 470 19.73 -13.74 2.25
N MET A 471 19.29 -12.47 2.09
CA MET A 471 18.70 -12.02 0.83
C MET A 471 19.65 -12.18 -0.34
N LYS A 472 20.92 -11.82 -0.17
CA LYS A 472 21.96 -12.00 -1.19
C LYS A 472 22.23 -13.47 -1.51
N GLU A 473 22.17 -14.36 -0.54
CA GLU A 473 22.29 -15.81 -0.75
C GLU A 473 21.11 -16.37 -1.56
N ILE A 474 19.86 -15.97 -1.22
CA ILE A 474 18.67 -16.31 -2.01
C ILE A 474 18.81 -15.78 -3.46
N ALA A 475 19.25 -14.53 -3.62
CA ALA A 475 19.45 -13.94 -4.95
C ALA A 475 20.55 -14.63 -5.76
N SER A 476 21.65 -15.05 -5.11
CA SER A 476 22.76 -15.73 -5.80
C SER A 476 22.41 -17.16 -6.20
N ALA A 477 21.72 -17.90 -5.34
CA ALA A 477 21.20 -19.23 -5.69
C ALA A 477 20.30 -19.17 -6.93
N ASN A 478 19.52 -18.09 -7.04
CA ASN A 478 18.69 -17.83 -8.21
C ASN A 478 19.47 -17.39 -9.46
N ARG A 479 20.70 -16.90 -9.37
CA ARG A 479 21.52 -16.47 -10.53
C ARG A 479 22.42 -17.58 -11.10
N SER A 480 22.85 -18.52 -10.27
CA SER A 480 23.82 -19.54 -10.67
C SER A 480 23.28 -20.60 -11.63
N MET A 481 21.96 -20.71 -11.78
CA MET A 481 21.28 -21.71 -12.61
C MET A 481 21.06 -21.29 -14.07
N VAL A 482 21.39 -20.04 -14.44
CA VAL A 482 20.96 -19.41 -15.71
C VAL A 482 21.91 -19.63 -16.89
N GLN A 483 23.04 -20.31 -16.73
CA GLN A 483 24.10 -20.29 -17.76
C GLN A 483 23.79 -21.09 -19.06
N ASP A 484 22.70 -21.90 -19.10
CA ASP A 484 22.42 -22.77 -20.28
C ASP A 484 20.94 -22.87 -20.71
N ALA A 485 20.05 -21.98 -20.24
CA ALA A 485 18.62 -22.09 -20.53
C ALA A 485 18.29 -21.60 -21.97
N THR A 486 17.76 -22.45 -22.81
CA THR A 486 16.98 -22.03 -23.98
C THR A 486 15.74 -21.28 -23.50
N VAL A 487 15.61 -20.01 -23.90
CA VAL A 487 14.48 -19.15 -23.52
C VAL A 487 13.17 -19.75 -24.05
N THR A 488 12.45 -20.45 -23.19
CA THR A 488 11.12 -21.00 -23.51
C THR A 488 10.08 -20.18 -22.78
N MET A 489 9.09 -19.65 -23.52
CA MET A 489 8.01 -18.85 -22.92
C MET A 489 7.19 -19.70 -21.95
N PRO A 490 6.94 -19.20 -20.70
CA PRO A 490 6.06 -19.89 -19.77
C PRO A 490 4.65 -20.09 -20.34
N THR A 491 4.07 -21.25 -20.05
CA THR A 491 2.73 -21.63 -20.54
C THR A 491 1.62 -21.25 -19.59
N ASP A 492 1.95 -20.84 -18.36
CA ASP A 492 1.03 -20.34 -17.34
C ASP A 492 1.42 -18.91 -16.93
N GLY A 493 0.64 -17.94 -17.43
CA GLY A 493 0.90 -16.51 -17.20
C GLY A 493 0.73 -16.09 -15.75
N PHE A 494 -0.13 -16.75 -14.97
CA PHE A 494 -0.29 -16.45 -13.55
C PHE A 494 0.89 -16.96 -12.72
N GLN A 495 1.42 -18.14 -13.02
CA GLN A 495 2.64 -18.63 -12.38
C GLN A 495 3.85 -17.78 -12.78
N TRP A 496 3.91 -17.36 -14.04
CA TRP A 496 4.94 -16.43 -14.51
C TRP A 496 4.90 -15.10 -13.75
N ALA A 497 3.71 -14.51 -13.62
CA ALA A 497 3.49 -13.30 -12.82
C ALA A 497 3.93 -13.50 -11.37
N ARG A 498 3.56 -14.63 -10.75
CA ARG A 498 3.89 -14.95 -9.36
C ARG A 498 5.39 -15.09 -9.11
N ALA A 499 6.13 -15.65 -10.06
CA ALA A 499 7.59 -15.70 -10.00
C ALA A 499 8.21 -14.29 -10.07
N LEU A 500 7.70 -13.43 -10.99
CA LEU A 500 8.13 -12.03 -11.08
C LEU A 500 7.83 -11.24 -9.79
N GLU A 501 6.65 -11.39 -9.21
CA GLU A 501 6.29 -10.81 -7.92
C GLU A 501 7.27 -11.24 -6.81
N THR A 502 7.63 -12.51 -6.77
CA THR A 502 8.57 -13.05 -5.79
C THR A 502 9.98 -12.45 -5.98
N SER A 503 10.43 -12.30 -7.22
CA SER A 503 11.68 -11.59 -7.54
C SER A 503 11.62 -10.11 -7.14
N ASN A 504 10.49 -9.44 -7.35
CA ASN A 504 10.30 -8.04 -6.94
C ASN A 504 10.27 -7.89 -5.41
N LEU A 505 9.64 -8.83 -4.68
CA LEU A 505 9.69 -8.88 -3.21
C LEU A 505 11.12 -9.05 -2.71
N MET A 506 11.90 -9.91 -3.33
CA MET A 506 13.32 -10.11 -2.96
C MET A 506 14.12 -8.82 -3.14
N LEU A 507 13.95 -8.12 -4.27
CA LEU A 507 14.62 -6.85 -4.52
C LEU A 507 14.16 -5.77 -3.53
N THR A 508 12.87 -5.65 -3.25
CA THR A 508 12.36 -4.67 -2.29
C THR A 508 12.84 -4.99 -0.87
N ALA A 509 12.95 -6.26 -0.48
CA ALA A 509 13.54 -6.68 0.79
C ALA A 509 15.01 -6.25 0.92
N GLU A 510 15.81 -6.46 -0.13
CA GLU A 510 17.21 -6.02 -0.17
C GLU A 510 17.32 -4.50 -0.03
N LEU A 511 16.48 -3.74 -0.73
CA LEU A 511 16.43 -2.28 -0.65
C LEU A 511 16.01 -1.79 0.73
N MET A 512 15.04 -2.44 1.38
CA MET A 512 14.63 -2.13 2.76
C MET A 512 15.75 -2.33 3.76
N LEU A 513 16.44 -3.47 3.67
CA LEU A 513 17.55 -3.80 4.58
C LEU A 513 18.73 -2.85 4.38
N THR A 514 19.05 -2.53 3.12
CA THR A 514 20.12 -1.59 2.77
C THR A 514 19.80 -0.19 3.27
N GLY A 515 18.60 0.33 3.00
CA GLY A 515 18.17 1.65 3.47
C GLY A 515 18.17 1.75 5.00
N ALA A 516 17.72 0.69 5.70
CA ALA A 516 17.76 0.65 7.17
C ALA A 516 19.20 0.67 7.73
N LEU A 517 20.17 0.03 7.06
CA LEU A 517 21.58 0.03 7.46
C LEU A 517 22.27 1.37 7.21
N GLU A 518 21.88 2.09 6.16
CA GLU A 518 22.46 3.38 5.78
C GLU A 518 21.87 4.55 6.59
N ARG A 519 20.67 4.42 7.13
CA ARG A 519 20.06 5.46 7.98
C ARG A 519 20.81 5.54 9.33
N LYS A 520 21.31 6.74 9.63
CA LYS A 520 22.08 7.04 10.86
C LYS A 520 21.18 7.54 11.99
#